data_21d894495dd92702a0a3d51d75ab36f7
#
_entry.id   21d894495dd92702a0a3d51d75ab36f7
#
_cell.length_a   1.000
_cell.length_b   1.000
_cell.length_c   1.000
_cell.angle_alpha   90.00
_cell.angle_beta   90.00
_cell.angle_gamma   90.00
#
_symmetry.space_group_name_H-M   'P 1'
#
loop_
_entity.id
_entity.type
_entity.pdbx_description
1 polymer ?
#
loop_
_entity_poly.entity_id
_entity_poly.type
_entity_poly.pdbx_seq_one_letter_code
_entity_poly.pdbx_strand_id
1 'polypeptide(L)'
;MKKVSIISACTDLGLKIDGAELGAQVLTNDLKSSNISHNYVLKGNKKDEESNSSSDSNDINSFVSKFDDLLLDMHEIHFEENMNDEEKDAYYTKMHNLVLAVKALDSKNEKRNLEGINEFNERLYNTTRKVIQDGEFPLLVGGDHIVAIGSSLGSIKENKNMGIIWFDSHADFNTYPTSVTGNLHGLPLAVATHYEKSILSDFHDGPFYNFKNAVIVGGRDIDPWEWGNVLDAGVTVFSTEDIKKYGVEEICKKAF
;
A
#
# COMPACT_ATOMS: atom_id res chain seq x y z
N MET A 1 4.27 -26.19 -17.68
CA MET A 1 4.42 -25.00 -16.81
C MET A 1 4.20 -23.77 -17.67
N LYS A 2 3.47 -22.77 -17.16
CA LYS A 2 3.39 -21.47 -17.83
C LYS A 2 4.77 -20.80 -17.83
N LYS A 3 5.11 -20.11 -18.88
CA LYS A 3 6.28 -19.23 -18.90
C LYS A 3 6.08 -18.09 -17.91
N VAL A 4 7.16 -17.59 -17.35
CA VAL A 4 7.14 -16.49 -16.39
C VAL A 4 7.70 -15.25 -17.05
N SER A 5 6.97 -14.15 -16.98
CA SER A 5 7.46 -12.81 -17.34
C SER A 5 7.73 -11.99 -16.10
N ILE A 6 8.91 -11.41 -16.00
CA ILE A 6 9.27 -10.50 -14.92
C ILE A 6 8.81 -9.09 -15.29
N ILE A 7 8.19 -8.41 -14.32
CA ILE A 7 7.86 -6.99 -14.38
C ILE A 7 8.64 -6.30 -13.27
N SER A 8 9.69 -5.56 -13.63
CA SER A 8 10.47 -4.75 -12.68
C SER A 8 9.83 -3.39 -12.54
N ALA A 9 9.15 -3.16 -11.43
CA ALA A 9 8.46 -1.91 -11.13
C ALA A 9 9.35 -1.02 -10.24
N CYS A 10 10.27 -0.31 -10.88
CA CYS A 10 11.27 0.52 -10.20
C CYS A 10 10.66 1.88 -9.86
N THR A 11 10.08 2.02 -8.68
CA THR A 11 9.47 3.26 -8.21
C THR A 11 9.55 3.41 -6.69
N ASP A 12 9.55 4.65 -6.24
CA ASP A 12 9.43 5.10 -4.85
C ASP A 12 8.38 6.21 -4.70
N LEU A 13 7.50 6.34 -5.69
CA LEU A 13 6.54 7.46 -5.79
C LEU A 13 5.57 7.56 -4.60
N GLY A 14 5.25 6.45 -3.94
CA GLY A 14 4.36 6.40 -2.77
C GLY A 14 5.07 6.68 -1.45
N LEU A 15 6.40 6.87 -1.47
CA LEU A 15 7.23 7.11 -0.31
C LEU A 15 7.67 8.58 -0.23
N LYS A 16 7.91 9.05 0.99
CA LYS A 16 8.59 10.34 1.23
C LYS A 16 10.11 10.23 1.12
N ILE A 17 10.66 9.02 1.22
CA ILE A 17 12.10 8.71 1.19
C ILE A 17 12.43 8.00 -0.12
N ASP A 18 13.52 8.42 -0.76
CA ASP A 18 13.98 7.86 -2.03
C ASP A 18 14.76 6.55 -1.82
N GLY A 19 14.84 5.72 -2.87
CA GLY A 19 15.75 4.57 -2.93
C GLY A 19 15.09 3.20 -3.06
N ALA A 20 13.78 3.07 -2.83
CA ALA A 20 13.08 1.79 -2.94
C ALA A 20 13.13 1.21 -4.37
N GLU A 21 13.21 2.06 -5.40
CA GLU A 21 13.30 1.66 -6.80
C GLU A 21 14.59 0.89 -7.14
N LEU A 22 15.66 1.11 -6.37
CA LEU A 22 16.95 0.42 -6.58
C LEU A 22 16.85 -1.06 -6.25
N GLY A 23 16.04 -1.43 -5.26
CA GLY A 23 15.81 -2.82 -4.87
C GLY A 23 15.25 -3.67 -6.01
N ALA A 24 14.27 -3.15 -6.73
CA ALA A 24 13.69 -3.81 -7.89
C ALA A 24 14.73 -4.03 -9.01
N GLN A 25 15.62 -3.07 -9.24
CA GLN A 25 16.68 -3.19 -10.25
C GLN A 25 17.70 -4.28 -9.90
N VAL A 26 18.17 -4.30 -8.65
CA VAL A 26 19.15 -5.29 -8.17
C VAL A 26 18.58 -6.69 -8.25
N LEU A 27 17.41 -6.93 -7.66
CA LEU A 27 16.77 -8.24 -7.64
C LEU A 27 16.48 -8.77 -9.05
N THR A 28 16.05 -7.91 -9.97
CA THR A 28 15.74 -8.33 -11.34
C THR A 28 16.99 -8.72 -12.13
N ASN A 29 18.12 -8.07 -11.89
CA ASN A 29 19.38 -8.42 -12.54
C ASN A 29 19.85 -9.82 -12.17
N ASP A 30 19.55 -10.27 -10.95
CA ASP A 30 19.93 -11.60 -10.46
C ASP A 30 18.96 -12.71 -10.89
N LEU A 31 17.70 -12.35 -11.23
CA LEU A 31 16.66 -13.31 -11.61
C LEU A 31 16.77 -13.81 -13.07
N LYS A 32 17.88 -13.62 -13.76
CA LYS A 32 18.12 -14.10 -15.14
C LYS A 32 18.22 -15.62 -15.18
N SER A 33 17.09 -16.31 -15.12
CA SER A 33 17.01 -17.77 -15.24
C SER A 33 16.45 -18.19 -16.62
N SER A 34 16.70 -19.44 -16.99
CA SER A 34 16.35 -20.04 -18.29
C SER A 34 14.83 -20.14 -18.59
N ASN A 35 13.96 -19.88 -17.61
CA ASN A 35 12.50 -19.99 -17.76
C ASN A 35 11.80 -18.63 -17.87
N ILE A 36 12.55 -17.52 -17.93
CA ILE A 36 12.00 -16.18 -18.05
C ILE A 36 11.88 -15.83 -19.53
N SER A 37 10.67 -15.53 -19.98
CA SER A 37 10.40 -15.20 -21.39
C SER A 37 10.61 -13.74 -21.71
N HIS A 38 10.22 -12.85 -20.81
CA HIS A 38 10.32 -11.40 -20.98
C HIS A 38 10.71 -10.71 -19.67
N ASN A 39 11.37 -9.55 -19.80
CA ASN A 39 11.65 -8.65 -18.69
C ASN A 39 11.15 -7.25 -19.06
N TYR A 40 10.09 -6.81 -18.39
CA TYR A 40 9.53 -5.48 -18.53
C TYR A 40 10.10 -4.59 -17.43
N VAL A 41 10.75 -3.49 -17.80
CA VAL A 41 11.28 -2.52 -16.83
C VAL A 41 10.43 -1.25 -16.88
N LEU A 42 9.73 -0.97 -15.81
CA LEU A 42 8.95 0.25 -15.62
C LEU A 42 9.66 1.14 -14.61
N LYS A 43 9.86 2.40 -14.97
CA LYS A 43 10.45 3.40 -14.08
C LYS A 43 9.41 4.46 -13.77
N GLY A 44 9.25 4.77 -12.48
CA GLY A 44 8.52 5.91 -11.98
C GLY A 44 9.53 6.93 -11.46
N ASN A 45 9.52 8.12 -12.01
CA ASN A 45 10.35 9.21 -11.53
C ASN A 45 9.44 10.25 -10.88
N LYS A 46 9.84 10.76 -9.72
CA LYS A 46 9.26 11.99 -9.18
C LYS A 46 9.53 13.08 -10.23
N LYS A 47 8.48 13.79 -10.65
CA LYS A 47 8.70 14.99 -11.50
C LYS A 47 9.55 15.95 -10.66
N ASP A 48 10.74 16.32 -11.17
CA ASP A 48 11.54 17.36 -10.56
C ASP A 48 10.68 18.64 -10.57
N GLU A 49 10.10 18.99 -9.42
CA GLU A 49 9.58 20.32 -9.23
C GLU A 49 10.77 21.26 -9.32
N GLU A 50 10.74 22.19 -10.27
CA GLU A 50 11.72 23.28 -10.33
C GLU A 50 11.92 23.81 -8.91
N SER A 51 13.13 23.62 -8.39
CA SER A 51 13.50 23.97 -7.03
C SER A 51 13.53 25.49 -6.90
N ASN A 52 12.38 26.09 -6.68
CA ASN A 52 12.26 27.40 -6.02
C ASN A 52 12.30 27.16 -4.50
N SER A 53 13.34 26.48 -4.04
CA SER A 53 13.59 26.29 -2.61
C SER A 53 14.52 27.39 -2.11
N SER A 54 13.98 28.55 -1.85
CA SER A 54 14.40 29.32 -0.69
C SER A 54 13.55 28.86 0.50
N SER A 55 13.72 27.61 0.93
CA SER A 55 13.16 27.17 2.20
C SER A 55 14.05 27.69 3.31
N ASP A 56 13.56 28.68 4.03
CA ASP A 56 14.16 29.14 5.28
C ASP A 56 14.39 27.91 6.18
N SER A 57 15.66 27.71 6.58
CA SER A 57 16.06 26.64 7.51
C SER A 57 15.28 26.67 8.85
N ASN A 58 14.69 27.79 9.19
CA ASN A 58 13.83 27.99 10.35
C ASN A 58 12.46 27.29 10.19
N ASP A 59 11.96 27.13 8.97
CA ASP A 59 10.66 26.49 8.70
C ASP A 59 10.77 24.96 8.88
N ILE A 60 11.89 24.37 8.46
CA ILE A 60 12.14 22.91 8.59
C ILE A 60 12.29 22.52 10.08
N ASN A 61 13.05 23.29 10.85
CA ASN A 61 13.23 23.01 12.27
C ASN A 61 11.94 23.17 13.06
N SER A 62 11.09 24.14 12.72
CA SER A 62 9.75 24.30 13.30
C SER A 62 8.81 23.15 12.93
N PHE A 63 8.92 22.64 11.71
CA PHE A 63 8.16 21.48 11.24
C PHE A 63 8.59 20.21 11.97
N VAL A 64 9.91 19.93 12.04
CA VAL A 64 10.47 18.76 12.74
C VAL A 64 10.06 18.76 14.20
N SER A 65 10.19 19.90 14.91
CA SER A 65 9.79 20.00 16.32
C SER A 65 8.30 19.70 16.55
N LYS A 66 7.42 20.22 15.69
CA LYS A 66 5.97 19.94 15.79
C LYS A 66 5.64 18.48 15.46
N PHE A 67 6.40 17.88 14.56
CA PHE A 67 6.23 16.46 14.20
C PHE A 67 6.71 15.55 15.34
N ASP A 68 7.82 15.90 15.98
CA ASP A 68 8.33 15.18 17.15
C ASP A 68 7.35 15.24 18.35
N ASP A 69 6.74 16.41 18.59
CA ASP A 69 5.71 16.57 19.63
C ASP A 69 4.47 15.69 19.31
N LEU A 70 4.05 15.64 18.04
CA LEU A 70 2.94 14.79 17.59
C LEU A 70 3.26 13.29 17.68
N LEU A 71 4.51 12.88 17.39
CA LEU A 71 4.97 11.50 17.57
C LEU A 71 4.98 11.09 19.03
N LEU A 72 5.37 11.99 19.94
CA LEU A 72 5.31 11.75 21.39
C LEU A 72 3.87 11.55 21.85
N ASP A 73 2.93 12.38 21.38
CA ASP A 73 1.49 12.21 21.63
C ASP A 73 0.95 10.88 21.10
N MET A 74 1.46 10.40 19.95
CA MET A 74 1.10 9.09 19.40
C MET A 74 1.56 7.94 20.30
N HIS A 75 2.76 8.01 20.87
CA HIS A 75 3.27 6.98 21.77
C HIS A 75 2.48 6.85 23.07
N GLU A 76 1.75 7.90 23.46
CA GLU A 76 0.86 7.88 24.63
C GLU A 76 -0.55 7.35 24.31
N ILE A 77 -0.86 7.11 23.03
CA ILE A 77 -2.16 6.60 22.61
C ILE A 77 -2.06 5.08 22.47
N HIS A 78 -2.53 4.37 23.49
CA HIS A 78 -2.61 2.91 23.49
C HIS A 78 -4.04 2.47 23.26
N PHE A 79 -4.24 1.56 22.31
CA PHE A 79 -5.49 0.83 22.17
C PHE A 79 -5.44 -0.41 23.07
N GLU A 80 -6.36 -0.50 24.03
CA GLU A 80 -6.53 -1.69 24.83
C GLU A 80 -7.79 -2.44 24.38
N GLU A 81 -7.67 -3.75 24.18
CA GLU A 81 -8.79 -4.59 23.73
C GLU A 81 -10.02 -4.54 24.65
N ASN A 82 -9.83 -4.14 25.92
CA ASN A 82 -10.86 -4.10 26.97
C ASN A 82 -11.48 -2.70 27.18
N MET A 83 -11.23 -1.74 26.29
CA MET A 83 -11.83 -0.41 26.37
C MET A 83 -13.36 -0.49 26.29
N ASN A 84 -14.04 0.28 27.16
CA ASN A 84 -15.49 0.48 27.02
C ASN A 84 -15.80 1.45 25.86
N ASP A 85 -17.07 1.63 25.53
CA ASP A 85 -17.48 2.41 24.36
C ASP A 85 -17.11 3.90 24.46
N GLU A 86 -17.14 4.48 25.67
CA GLU A 86 -16.76 5.88 25.94
C GLU A 86 -15.23 6.07 25.78
N GLU A 87 -14.44 5.12 26.25
CA GLU A 87 -12.97 5.11 26.08
C GLU A 87 -12.58 4.93 24.63
N LYS A 88 -13.29 4.09 23.86
CA LYS A 88 -13.09 3.95 22.42
C LYS A 88 -13.43 5.23 21.66
N ASP A 89 -14.54 5.89 21.98
CA ASP A 89 -14.92 7.16 21.36
C ASP A 89 -13.90 8.26 21.66
N ALA A 90 -13.40 8.34 22.89
CA ALA A 90 -12.35 9.28 23.27
C ALA A 90 -11.03 8.99 22.52
N TYR A 91 -10.66 7.70 22.42
CA TYR A 91 -9.50 7.25 21.67
C TYR A 91 -9.62 7.63 20.19
N TYR A 92 -10.72 7.29 19.53
CA TYR A 92 -10.94 7.63 18.12
C TYR A 92 -10.99 9.13 17.87
N THR A 93 -11.55 9.91 18.78
CA THR A 93 -11.56 11.38 18.69
C THR A 93 -10.15 11.94 18.77
N LYS A 94 -9.32 11.45 19.71
CA LYS A 94 -7.92 11.87 19.86
C LYS A 94 -7.11 11.52 18.60
N MET A 95 -7.27 10.31 18.08
CA MET A 95 -6.64 9.87 16.82
C MET A 95 -7.07 10.72 15.63
N HIS A 96 -8.36 11.00 15.50
CA HIS A 96 -8.88 11.83 14.42
C HIS A 96 -8.24 13.23 14.43
N ASN A 97 -8.18 13.86 15.60
CA ASN A 97 -7.55 15.17 15.75
C ASN A 97 -6.06 15.15 15.41
N LEU A 98 -5.36 14.07 15.78
CA LEU A 98 -3.96 13.88 15.45
C LEU A 98 -3.75 13.74 13.94
N VAL A 99 -4.57 12.92 13.28
CA VAL A 99 -4.55 12.77 11.81
C VAL A 99 -4.79 14.11 11.12
N LEU A 100 -5.76 14.90 11.59
CA LEU A 100 -6.02 16.24 11.05
C LEU A 100 -4.83 17.18 11.24
N ALA A 101 -4.17 17.12 12.41
CA ALA A 101 -2.99 17.92 12.69
C ALA A 101 -1.80 17.54 11.78
N VAL A 102 -1.53 16.24 11.62
CA VAL A 102 -0.48 15.75 10.69
C VAL A 102 -0.78 16.18 9.27
N LYS A 103 -2.03 16.04 8.81
CA LYS A 103 -2.45 16.46 7.47
C LYS A 103 -2.31 17.97 7.27
N ALA A 104 -2.65 18.77 8.27
CA ALA A 104 -2.48 20.22 8.20
C ALA A 104 -1.01 20.63 8.07
N LEU A 105 -0.08 19.88 8.69
CA LEU A 105 1.36 20.08 8.56
C LEU A 105 1.89 19.66 7.18
N ASP A 106 1.28 18.65 6.55
CA ASP A 106 1.73 18.06 5.28
C ASP A 106 0.93 18.54 4.05
N SER A 107 0.02 19.50 4.23
CA SER A 107 -0.90 19.97 3.18
C SER A 107 -0.23 20.44 1.87
N LYS A 108 1.08 20.74 1.91
CA LYS A 108 1.87 21.08 0.73
C LYS A 108 2.39 19.85 -0.03
N ASN A 109 2.45 18.67 0.61
CA ASN A 109 3.01 17.43 0.02
C ASN A 109 1.95 16.50 -0.58
N GLU A 110 0.68 16.64 -0.20
CA GLU A 110 -0.41 15.73 -0.57
C GLU A 110 -0.66 15.59 -2.08
N LYS A 111 -0.32 16.59 -2.88
CA LYS A 111 -0.60 16.59 -4.33
C LYS A 111 0.57 16.16 -5.21
N ARG A 112 1.78 16.00 -4.64
CA ARG A 112 3.02 15.95 -5.43
C ARG A 112 3.16 14.72 -6.32
N ASN A 113 2.63 13.56 -5.91
CA ASN A 113 2.88 12.30 -6.62
C ASN A 113 1.63 11.61 -7.16
N LEU A 114 0.42 12.08 -6.89
CA LEU A 114 -0.81 11.38 -7.28
C LEU A 114 -0.90 11.14 -8.79
N GLU A 115 -0.60 12.15 -9.60
CA GLU A 115 -0.60 12.03 -11.05
C GLU A 115 0.47 11.03 -11.53
N GLY A 116 1.70 11.17 -11.04
CA GLY A 116 2.80 10.27 -11.39
C GLY A 116 2.57 8.83 -10.93
N ILE A 117 1.97 8.65 -9.75
CA ILE A 117 1.57 7.34 -9.23
C ILE A 117 0.49 6.73 -10.13
N ASN A 118 -0.52 7.51 -10.51
CA ASN A 118 -1.60 7.04 -11.36
C ASN A 118 -1.10 6.64 -12.75
N GLU A 119 -0.30 7.50 -13.40
CA GLU A 119 0.35 7.20 -14.68
C GLU A 119 1.23 5.95 -14.61
N PHE A 120 1.98 5.79 -13.52
CA PHE A 120 2.82 4.61 -13.32
C PHE A 120 2.00 3.34 -13.16
N ASN A 121 0.98 3.38 -12.30
CA ASN A 121 0.11 2.23 -12.06
C ASN A 121 -0.73 1.86 -13.29
N GLU A 122 -1.15 2.83 -14.10
CA GLU A 122 -1.80 2.55 -15.38
C GLU A 122 -0.89 1.78 -16.34
N ARG A 123 0.39 2.18 -16.46
CA ARG A 123 1.37 1.45 -17.25
C ARG A 123 1.60 0.04 -16.71
N LEU A 124 1.70 -0.10 -15.40
CA LEU A 124 1.88 -1.39 -14.73
C LEU A 124 0.64 -2.30 -14.92
N TYR A 125 -0.56 -1.74 -14.79
CA TYR A 125 -1.83 -2.41 -15.07
C TYR A 125 -1.86 -2.96 -16.51
N ASN A 126 -1.54 -2.14 -17.49
CA ASN A 126 -1.53 -2.54 -18.89
C ASN A 126 -0.46 -3.61 -19.19
N THR A 127 0.73 -3.50 -18.56
CA THR A 127 1.80 -4.49 -18.69
C THR A 127 1.41 -5.83 -18.07
N THR A 128 0.83 -5.82 -16.87
CA THR A 128 0.36 -7.03 -16.18
C THR A 128 -0.70 -7.74 -17.00
N ARG A 129 -1.68 -7.01 -17.52
CA ARG A 129 -2.72 -7.54 -18.41
C ARG A 129 -2.13 -8.19 -19.64
N LYS A 130 -1.21 -7.50 -20.31
CA LYS A 130 -0.55 -8.03 -21.50
C LYS A 130 0.15 -9.36 -21.22
N VAL A 131 0.92 -9.47 -20.16
CA VAL A 131 1.59 -10.71 -19.75
C VAL A 131 0.57 -11.85 -19.58
N ILE A 132 -0.56 -11.58 -18.91
CA ILE A 132 -1.60 -12.60 -18.69
C ILE A 132 -2.29 -12.97 -20.01
N GLN A 133 -2.59 -12.02 -20.88
CA GLN A 133 -3.19 -12.24 -22.21
C GLN A 133 -2.27 -13.06 -23.12
N ASP A 134 -0.95 -12.89 -23.01
CA ASP A 134 0.05 -13.69 -23.70
C ASP A 134 0.15 -15.13 -23.13
N GLY A 135 -0.64 -15.46 -22.09
CA GLY A 135 -0.69 -16.78 -21.44
C GLY A 135 0.45 -17.03 -20.45
N GLU A 136 1.19 -16.02 -20.10
CA GLU A 136 2.33 -16.09 -19.20
C GLU A 136 1.94 -15.75 -17.75
N PHE A 137 2.82 -16.05 -16.81
CA PHE A 137 2.64 -15.70 -15.40
C PHE A 137 3.42 -14.43 -15.07
N PRO A 138 2.75 -13.34 -14.63
CA PRO A 138 3.44 -12.13 -14.22
C PRO A 138 4.11 -12.32 -12.85
N LEU A 139 5.42 -12.17 -12.79
CA LEU A 139 6.20 -12.05 -11.56
C LEU A 139 6.60 -10.58 -11.38
N LEU A 140 5.90 -9.86 -10.52
CA LEU A 140 6.22 -8.48 -10.21
C LEU A 140 7.34 -8.41 -9.19
N VAL A 141 8.36 -7.60 -9.47
CA VAL A 141 9.40 -7.19 -8.53
C VAL A 141 9.32 -5.68 -8.39
N GLY A 142 8.87 -5.23 -7.24
CA GLY A 142 8.61 -3.81 -6.99
C GLY A 142 9.63 -3.15 -6.09
N GLY A 143 9.61 -1.83 -6.07
CA GLY A 143 10.22 -0.98 -5.06
C GLY A 143 9.21 -0.66 -3.97
N ASP A 144 8.47 0.42 -4.14
CA ASP A 144 7.40 0.88 -3.27
C ASP A 144 6.12 0.02 -3.42
N HIS A 145 5.38 -0.18 -2.33
CA HIS A 145 4.19 -1.05 -2.32
C HIS A 145 2.99 -0.53 -3.12
N ILE A 146 2.99 0.73 -3.56
CA ILE A 146 1.97 1.25 -4.51
C ILE A 146 1.89 0.45 -5.81
N VAL A 147 2.94 -0.29 -6.18
CA VAL A 147 2.97 -1.15 -7.37
C VAL A 147 1.90 -2.26 -7.32
N ALA A 148 1.42 -2.59 -6.12
CA ALA A 148 0.35 -3.56 -5.95
C ALA A 148 -0.98 -3.07 -6.54
N ILE A 149 -1.21 -1.77 -6.67
CA ILE A 149 -2.42 -1.21 -7.27
C ILE A 149 -2.52 -1.63 -8.75
N GLY A 150 -1.55 -1.24 -9.57
CA GLY A 150 -1.59 -1.54 -11.01
C GLY A 150 -1.53 -3.03 -11.30
N SER A 151 -0.71 -3.79 -10.56
CA SER A 151 -0.55 -5.23 -10.78
C SER A 151 -1.77 -6.04 -10.35
N SER A 152 -2.36 -5.75 -9.19
CA SER A 152 -3.56 -6.45 -8.73
C SER A 152 -4.78 -6.14 -9.61
N LEU A 153 -5.01 -4.86 -9.92
CA LEU A 153 -6.11 -4.46 -10.80
C LEU A 153 -5.96 -5.01 -12.22
N GLY A 154 -4.72 -5.08 -12.74
CA GLY A 154 -4.44 -5.74 -14.02
C GLY A 154 -4.74 -7.24 -13.98
N SER A 155 -4.43 -7.89 -12.88
CA SER A 155 -4.68 -9.32 -12.68
C SER A 155 -6.17 -9.65 -12.58
N ILE A 156 -6.93 -8.92 -11.78
CA ILE A 156 -8.38 -9.14 -11.62
C ILE A 156 -9.16 -8.80 -12.91
N LYS A 157 -8.68 -7.83 -13.71
CA LYS A 157 -9.30 -7.50 -15.00
C LYS A 157 -9.31 -8.68 -15.95
N GLU A 158 -8.24 -9.45 -15.98
CA GLU A 158 -8.12 -10.63 -16.86
C GLU A 158 -8.70 -11.91 -16.23
N ASN A 159 -8.81 -11.97 -14.89
CA ASN A 159 -9.30 -13.15 -14.17
C ASN A 159 -10.31 -12.73 -13.08
N LYS A 160 -11.55 -12.48 -13.47
CA LYS A 160 -12.60 -11.85 -12.64
C LYS A 160 -12.97 -12.57 -11.32
N ASN A 161 -12.59 -13.82 -11.14
CA ASN A 161 -12.93 -14.65 -9.97
C ASN A 161 -11.71 -14.89 -9.06
N MET A 162 -10.73 -13.99 -9.06
CA MET A 162 -9.57 -14.11 -8.18
C MET A 162 -9.88 -13.66 -6.77
N GLY A 163 -9.25 -14.34 -5.80
CA GLY A 163 -8.99 -13.78 -4.47
C GLY A 163 -7.62 -13.13 -4.42
N ILE A 164 -7.34 -12.45 -3.32
CA ILE A 164 -6.04 -11.83 -3.05
C ILE A 164 -5.55 -12.22 -1.66
N ILE A 165 -4.31 -12.71 -1.58
CA ILE A 165 -3.64 -12.98 -0.31
C ILE A 165 -2.55 -11.94 -0.14
N TRP A 166 -2.63 -11.20 0.97
CA TRP A 166 -1.75 -10.10 1.32
C TRP A 166 -0.81 -10.54 2.43
N PHE A 167 0.43 -10.90 2.08
CA PHE A 167 1.45 -11.28 3.05
C PHE A 167 2.22 -10.04 3.50
N ASP A 168 1.79 -9.43 4.59
CA ASP A 168 2.39 -8.21 5.11
C ASP A 168 2.26 -8.10 6.63
N SER A 169 3.08 -7.24 7.24
CA SER A 169 2.91 -6.78 8.62
C SER A 169 1.79 -5.76 8.75
N HIS A 170 1.54 -4.98 7.70
CA HIS A 170 0.49 -3.98 7.60
C HIS A 170 -0.73 -4.55 6.87
N ALA A 171 -1.84 -3.85 6.93
CA ALA A 171 -3.01 -4.23 6.16
C ALA A 171 -3.05 -3.56 4.78
N ASP A 172 -2.36 -2.43 4.62
CA ASP A 172 -2.45 -1.54 3.46
C ASP A 172 -3.89 -1.22 3.08
N PHE A 173 -4.71 -1.06 4.12
CA PHE A 173 -6.16 -0.86 4.05
C PHE A 173 -6.59 0.51 4.57
N ASN A 174 -5.64 1.44 4.65
CA ASN A 174 -5.95 2.84 4.89
C ASN A 174 -6.71 3.43 3.72
N THR A 175 -7.54 4.41 4.04
CA THR A 175 -8.11 5.33 3.06
C THR A 175 -7.30 6.63 3.09
N TYR A 176 -7.50 7.48 2.11
CA TYR A 176 -6.87 8.80 2.11
C TYR A 176 -7.18 9.62 3.37
N PRO A 177 -8.42 9.61 3.90
CA PRO A 177 -8.73 10.25 5.18
C PRO A 177 -8.10 9.58 6.41
N THR A 178 -7.89 8.27 6.42
CA THR A 178 -7.42 7.54 7.61
C THR A 178 -5.90 7.36 7.67
N SER A 179 -5.17 7.59 6.57
CA SER A 179 -3.72 7.50 6.54
C SER A 179 -3.09 8.56 7.43
N VAL A 180 -2.47 8.14 8.54
CA VAL A 180 -1.83 9.05 9.51
C VAL A 180 -0.62 9.73 8.88
N THR A 181 0.20 8.96 8.17
CA THR A 181 1.44 9.45 7.56
C THR A 181 1.24 10.18 6.24
N GLY A 182 0.07 10.03 5.60
CA GLY A 182 -0.18 10.47 4.23
C GLY A 182 0.61 9.67 3.17
N ASN A 183 1.31 8.62 3.55
CA ASN A 183 2.00 7.74 2.61
C ASN A 183 1.00 6.88 1.84
N LEU A 184 1.09 6.93 0.52
CA LEU A 184 0.11 6.25 -0.34
C LEU A 184 0.36 4.75 -0.49
N HIS A 185 1.54 4.28 -0.09
CA HIS A 185 1.83 2.84 -0.09
C HIS A 185 1.03 2.04 0.97
N GLY A 186 0.41 2.71 1.94
CA GLY A 186 -0.49 2.07 2.90
C GLY A 186 -1.96 1.96 2.44
N LEU A 187 -2.27 2.22 1.16
CA LEU A 187 -3.61 2.17 0.61
C LEU A 187 -3.87 1.05 -0.41
N PRO A 188 -2.87 0.31 -0.92
CA PRO A 188 -3.05 -0.52 -2.10
C PRO A 188 -4.13 -1.58 -2.00
N LEU A 189 -4.30 -2.26 -0.88
CA LEU A 189 -5.34 -3.27 -0.73
C LEU A 189 -6.73 -2.64 -0.65
N ALA A 190 -6.88 -1.48 0.00
CA ALA A 190 -8.13 -0.74 0.02
C ALA A 190 -8.55 -0.27 -1.40
N VAL A 191 -7.57 0.15 -2.20
CA VAL A 191 -7.80 0.50 -3.62
C VAL A 191 -8.15 -0.74 -4.45
N ALA A 192 -7.42 -1.85 -4.29
CA ALA A 192 -7.66 -3.08 -5.04
C ALA A 192 -9.04 -3.68 -4.78
N THR A 193 -9.60 -3.46 -3.59
CA THR A 193 -10.95 -3.89 -3.20
C THR A 193 -12.03 -2.83 -3.42
N HIS A 194 -11.67 -1.64 -3.91
CA HIS A 194 -12.57 -0.50 -4.08
C HIS A 194 -13.21 0.01 -2.77
N TYR A 195 -12.56 -0.26 -1.63
CA TYR A 195 -12.89 0.38 -0.36
C TYR A 195 -12.45 1.85 -0.37
N GLU A 196 -11.22 2.10 -0.81
CA GLU A 196 -10.75 3.45 -1.14
C GLU A 196 -11.07 3.78 -2.59
N LYS A 197 -11.94 4.78 -2.77
CA LYS A 197 -12.42 5.25 -4.08
C LYS A 197 -11.68 6.51 -4.50
N SER A 198 -10.39 6.41 -4.63
CA SER A 198 -9.52 7.55 -4.97
C SER A 198 -9.13 7.55 -6.44
N ILE A 199 -8.49 8.63 -6.85
CA ILE A 199 -7.89 8.77 -8.18
C ILE A 199 -6.81 7.73 -8.49
N LEU A 200 -6.33 6.99 -7.48
CA LEU A 200 -5.28 5.97 -7.62
C LEU A 200 -5.72 4.78 -8.48
N SER A 201 -6.98 4.69 -8.84
CA SER A 201 -7.54 3.64 -9.71
C SER A 201 -8.41 4.18 -10.85
N ASP A 202 -8.31 5.46 -11.21
CA ASP A 202 -9.12 6.09 -12.27
C ASP A 202 -8.96 5.42 -13.64
N PHE A 203 -7.83 4.75 -13.88
CA PHE A 203 -7.58 3.95 -15.07
C PHE A 203 -8.34 2.62 -15.11
N HIS A 204 -9.07 2.25 -14.04
CA HIS A 204 -9.71 0.95 -13.89
C HIS A 204 -11.21 1.09 -13.59
N ASP A 205 -12.02 0.45 -14.40
CA ASP A 205 -13.50 0.46 -14.33
C ASP A 205 -14.09 -0.84 -13.70
N GLY A 206 -13.25 -1.61 -13.00
CA GLY A 206 -13.60 -2.91 -12.43
C GLY A 206 -13.34 -4.10 -13.38
N PRO A 207 -13.47 -5.32 -12.88
CA PRO A 207 -13.89 -5.68 -11.52
C PRO A 207 -12.82 -5.39 -10.46
N PHE A 208 -13.26 -5.30 -9.20
CA PHE A 208 -12.40 -5.20 -8.01
C PHE A 208 -12.43 -6.51 -7.22
N TYR A 209 -11.44 -6.72 -6.33
CA TYR A 209 -11.44 -7.87 -5.45
C TYR A 209 -12.60 -7.79 -4.44
N ASN A 210 -13.30 -8.91 -4.25
CA ASN A 210 -14.31 -8.99 -3.22
C ASN A 210 -13.65 -9.06 -1.84
N PHE A 211 -14.13 -8.30 -0.85
CA PHE A 211 -13.62 -8.30 0.52
C PHE A 211 -13.56 -9.70 1.13
N LYS A 212 -14.55 -10.55 0.86
CA LYS A 212 -14.60 -11.94 1.35
C LYS A 212 -13.51 -12.84 0.75
N ASN A 213 -12.93 -12.43 -0.36
CA ASN A 213 -11.86 -13.13 -1.05
C ASN A 213 -10.51 -12.41 -0.89
N ALA A 214 -10.44 -11.46 0.04
CA ALA A 214 -9.22 -10.78 0.45
C ALA A 214 -8.81 -11.28 1.83
N VAL A 215 -7.56 -11.75 1.95
CA VAL A 215 -7.00 -12.32 3.18
C VAL A 215 -5.66 -11.68 3.46
N ILE A 216 -5.52 -11.09 4.65
CA ILE A 216 -4.24 -10.56 5.15
C ILE A 216 -3.59 -11.62 6.04
N VAL A 217 -2.32 -11.91 5.80
CA VAL A 217 -1.56 -12.92 6.55
C VAL A 217 -0.29 -12.29 7.10
N GLY A 218 -0.11 -12.34 8.41
CA GLY A 218 1.05 -11.79 9.11
C GLY A 218 0.83 -10.39 9.70
N GLY A 219 -0.41 -9.86 9.63
CA GLY A 219 -0.76 -8.56 10.20
C GLY A 219 -0.35 -8.44 11.67
N ARG A 220 0.39 -7.39 12.01
CA ARG A 220 0.86 -7.12 13.38
C ARG A 220 1.16 -5.65 13.66
N ASP A 221 1.20 -4.84 12.62
CA ASP A 221 1.45 -3.39 12.69
C ASP A 221 0.39 -2.72 11.81
N ILE A 222 -0.81 -2.61 12.37
CA ILE A 222 -2.01 -2.11 11.69
C ILE A 222 -2.51 -0.93 12.52
N ASP A 223 -2.58 0.24 11.91
CA ASP A 223 -3.09 1.43 12.54
C ASP A 223 -4.53 1.24 13.05
N PRO A 224 -4.94 1.86 14.17
CA PRO A 224 -6.30 1.69 14.69
C PRO A 224 -7.42 2.06 13.70
N TRP A 225 -7.22 3.10 12.92
CA TRP A 225 -8.16 3.49 11.86
C TRP A 225 -8.18 2.51 10.70
N GLU A 226 -7.01 2.03 10.33
CA GLU A 226 -6.86 0.99 9.32
C GLU A 226 -7.54 -0.30 9.77
N TRP A 227 -7.36 -0.68 11.06
CA TRP A 227 -8.05 -1.81 11.65
C TRP A 227 -9.58 -1.65 11.60
N GLY A 228 -10.08 -0.44 11.89
CA GLY A 228 -11.49 -0.09 11.76
C GLY A 228 -12.01 -0.33 10.33
N ASN A 229 -11.25 0.10 9.32
CA ASN A 229 -11.60 -0.12 7.90
C ASN A 229 -11.62 -1.62 7.56
N VAL A 230 -10.63 -2.39 8.03
CA VAL A 230 -10.54 -3.84 7.81
C VAL A 230 -11.77 -4.57 8.37
N LEU A 231 -12.17 -4.21 9.60
CA LEU A 231 -13.34 -4.79 10.26
C LEU A 231 -14.64 -4.42 9.55
N ASP A 232 -14.81 -3.16 9.18
CA ASP A 232 -15.98 -2.66 8.44
C ASP A 232 -16.15 -3.38 7.10
N ALA A 233 -15.05 -3.55 6.36
CA ALA A 233 -15.04 -4.27 5.09
C ALA A 233 -15.26 -5.79 5.25
N GLY A 234 -15.00 -6.36 6.42
CA GLY A 234 -15.06 -7.79 6.66
C GLY A 234 -13.93 -8.58 6.00
N VAL A 235 -12.77 -7.96 5.84
CA VAL A 235 -11.55 -8.62 5.33
C VAL A 235 -11.01 -9.57 6.39
N THR A 236 -10.63 -10.79 5.98
CA THR A 236 -10.05 -11.77 6.90
C THR A 236 -8.60 -11.45 7.20
N VAL A 237 -8.25 -11.43 8.49
CA VAL A 237 -6.85 -11.22 8.94
C VAL A 237 -6.39 -12.41 9.76
N PHE A 238 -5.23 -12.95 9.42
CA PHE A 238 -4.46 -13.87 10.24
C PHE A 238 -3.23 -13.15 10.75
N SER A 239 -3.23 -12.86 12.04
CA SER A 239 -2.12 -12.17 12.71
C SER A 239 -0.87 -13.07 12.83
N THR A 240 0.26 -12.47 13.18
CA THR A 240 1.47 -13.23 13.52
C THR A 240 1.21 -14.16 14.72
N GLU A 241 0.36 -13.76 15.66
CA GLU A 241 -0.05 -14.55 16.82
C GLU A 241 -0.91 -15.74 16.39
N ASP A 242 -1.82 -15.57 15.43
CA ASP A 242 -2.59 -16.68 14.86
C ASP A 242 -1.69 -17.70 14.19
N ILE A 243 -0.70 -17.25 13.44
CA ILE A 243 0.28 -18.14 12.79
C ILE A 243 1.06 -18.95 13.83
N LYS A 244 1.50 -18.30 14.93
CA LYS A 244 2.19 -18.99 16.03
C LYS A 244 1.27 -19.99 16.74
N LYS A 245 0.01 -19.63 16.92
CA LYS A 245 -0.99 -20.44 17.66
C LYS A 245 -1.48 -21.64 16.87
N TYR A 246 -1.81 -21.46 15.60
CA TYR A 246 -2.47 -22.50 14.78
C TYR A 246 -1.50 -23.22 13.83
N GLY A 247 -0.34 -22.62 13.56
CA GLY A 247 0.63 -23.12 12.59
C GLY A 247 0.33 -22.73 11.15
N VAL A 248 1.37 -22.71 10.34
CA VAL A 248 1.31 -22.26 8.93
C VAL A 248 0.33 -23.12 8.10
N GLU A 249 0.35 -24.44 8.30
CA GLU A 249 -0.51 -25.36 7.53
C GLU A 249 -2.00 -25.07 7.73
N GLU A 250 -2.40 -24.82 8.98
CA GLU A 250 -3.80 -24.51 9.29
C GLU A 250 -4.22 -23.12 8.76
N ILE A 251 -3.32 -22.13 8.84
CA ILE A 251 -3.57 -20.81 8.26
C ILE A 251 -3.71 -20.90 6.73
N CYS A 252 -2.83 -21.66 6.06
CA CYS A 252 -2.96 -21.87 4.62
C CYS A 252 -4.32 -22.50 4.25
N LYS A 253 -4.78 -23.51 4.98
CA LYS A 253 -6.10 -24.15 4.74
C LYS A 253 -7.28 -23.19 4.88
N LYS A 254 -7.13 -22.17 5.72
CA LYS A 254 -8.17 -21.15 5.95
C LYS A 254 -8.10 -19.99 4.98
N ALA A 255 -6.91 -19.70 4.46
CA ALA A 255 -6.68 -18.61 3.53
C ALA A 255 -7.00 -18.98 2.06
N PHE A 256 -7.00 -20.27 1.73
CA PHE A 256 -7.33 -20.83 0.41
C PHE A 256 -8.65 -21.58 0.43
#